data_c650b2f1da7f064df9b2646128a985d4
#
_entry.id   c650b2f1da7f064df9b2646128a985d4
#
_cell.length_a   1.000
_cell.length_b   1.000
_cell.length_c   1.000
_cell.angle_alpha   90.00
_cell.angle_beta   90.00
_cell.angle_gamma   90.00
#
_symmetry.space_group_name_H-M   'P 1'
#
loop_
_entity.id
_entity.type
_entity.pdbx_description
1 polymer ?
#
loop_
_entity_poly.entity_id
_entity_poly.type
_entity_poly.pdbx_seq_one_letter_code
_entity_poly.pdbx_strand_id
1 'polypeptide(L)'
;WIPKRFTPRQNPFYVALPYNDVTQGRTKPESQRIPWFRDAFVKAGKSVCKGRWVAIQHGRRVAYAQWEDCGPFRTDHFNYVFGNERPKPNLNQGAGLDVSPAIRDYLGMAGKDVCDWKFVDARDVPDGPWTRYGDNNTFVLQKRGENLNVVDRNNARSASRSYR
;
A
#
# COMPACT_ATOMS: atom_id res chain seq x y z
N TRP A 1 -1.37 -12.10 13.35
CA TRP A 1 -2.77 -12.50 13.14
C TRP A 1 -2.85 -13.66 12.16
N ILE A 2 -3.55 -14.72 12.53
CA ILE A 2 -3.75 -15.91 11.68
C ILE A 2 -5.23 -16.27 11.74
N PRO A 3 -5.92 -16.41 10.60
CA PRO A 3 -7.31 -16.83 10.58
C PRO A 3 -7.46 -18.27 11.11
N LYS A 4 -8.44 -18.50 11.97
CA LYS A 4 -8.68 -19.84 12.55
C LYS A 4 -9.76 -20.66 11.83
N ARG A 5 -10.69 -19.99 11.13
CA ARG A 5 -11.90 -20.64 10.61
C ARG A 5 -12.17 -20.43 9.12
N PHE A 6 -11.38 -19.62 8.44
CA PHE A 6 -11.54 -19.33 7.02
C PHE A 6 -10.22 -18.87 6.40
N THR A 7 -10.09 -19.03 5.09
CA THR A 7 -8.99 -18.45 4.32
C THR A 7 -9.40 -17.07 3.81
N PRO A 8 -8.69 -15.99 4.17
CA PRO A 8 -9.01 -14.67 3.69
C PRO A 8 -8.90 -14.57 2.16
N ARG A 9 -9.92 -14.00 1.51
CA ARG A 9 -9.89 -13.70 0.08
C ARG A 9 -9.12 -12.43 -0.25
N GLN A 10 -8.93 -11.55 0.73
CA GLN A 10 -8.08 -10.37 0.61
C GLN A 10 -6.89 -10.49 1.54
N ASN A 11 -5.76 -9.86 1.17
CA ASN A 11 -4.59 -9.80 2.04
C ASN A 11 -4.98 -9.13 3.37
N PRO A 12 -4.86 -9.81 4.52
CA PRO A 12 -5.19 -9.22 5.81
C PRO A 12 -4.26 -8.07 6.20
N PHE A 13 -3.06 -8.03 5.62
CA PHE A 13 -2.07 -6.97 5.85
C PHE A 13 -2.23 -5.90 4.78
N TYR A 14 -3.12 -4.93 5.04
CA TYR A 14 -3.38 -3.81 4.14
C TYR A 14 -3.44 -2.49 4.90
N VAL A 15 -3.29 -1.41 4.16
CA VAL A 15 -3.38 -0.04 4.63
C VAL A 15 -4.32 0.79 3.77
N ALA A 16 -4.83 1.88 4.36
CA ALA A 16 -5.41 2.99 3.64
C ALA A 16 -4.49 4.22 3.77
N LEU A 17 -4.29 4.92 2.66
CA LEU A 17 -3.61 6.21 2.58
C LEU A 17 -4.57 7.27 2.05
N PRO A 18 -4.48 8.55 2.51
CA PRO A 18 -5.47 9.58 2.21
C PRO A 18 -5.32 10.18 0.80
N TYR A 19 -5.12 9.33 -0.18
CA TYR A 19 -5.05 9.69 -1.59
C TYR A 19 -5.62 8.58 -2.47
N ASN A 20 -6.29 8.99 -3.52
CA ASN A 20 -6.82 8.11 -4.55
C ASN A 20 -6.48 8.72 -5.93
N ASP A 21 -5.79 7.97 -6.76
CA ASP A 21 -5.38 8.40 -8.10
C ASP A 21 -6.50 8.30 -9.15
N VAL A 22 -7.61 7.63 -8.80
CA VAL A 22 -8.79 7.47 -9.67
C VAL A 22 -10.04 7.98 -8.97
N THR A 23 -10.82 8.82 -9.63
CA THR A 23 -12.12 9.32 -9.16
C THR A 23 -13.15 9.19 -10.26
N GLN A 24 -14.31 8.59 -9.95
CA GLN A 24 -15.40 8.39 -10.91
C GLN A 24 -14.95 7.75 -12.24
N GLY A 25 -14.08 6.75 -12.15
CA GLY A 25 -13.54 6.04 -13.33
C GLY A 25 -12.54 6.84 -14.16
N ARG A 26 -12.07 8.00 -13.68
CA ARG A 26 -11.09 8.85 -14.36
C ARG A 26 -9.80 8.94 -13.53
N THR A 27 -8.66 8.91 -14.21
CA THR A 27 -7.36 9.17 -13.58
C THR A 27 -7.21 10.66 -13.30
N LYS A 28 -6.85 11.02 -12.07
CA LYS A 28 -6.62 12.41 -11.68
C LYS A 28 -5.38 12.98 -12.38
N PRO A 29 -5.39 14.24 -12.82
CA PRO A 29 -4.26 14.85 -13.53
C PRO A 29 -2.94 14.80 -12.76
N GLU A 30 -2.97 15.08 -11.45
CA GLU A 30 -1.79 15.07 -10.58
C GLU A 30 -1.17 13.68 -10.41
N SER A 31 -1.90 12.61 -10.72
CA SER A 31 -1.40 11.23 -10.66
C SER A 31 -0.18 11.00 -11.57
N GLN A 32 -0.03 11.81 -12.62
CA GLN A 32 1.15 11.76 -13.50
C GLN A 32 2.47 12.08 -12.77
N ARG A 33 2.40 12.73 -11.61
CA ARG A 33 3.53 13.05 -10.74
C ARG A 33 3.91 11.91 -9.79
N ILE A 34 3.12 10.83 -9.72
CA ILE A 34 3.45 9.65 -8.92
C ILE A 34 4.73 9.02 -9.46
N PRO A 35 5.73 8.72 -8.63
CA PRO A 35 7.06 8.29 -9.09
C PRO A 35 7.07 7.11 -10.05
N TRP A 36 6.12 6.20 -9.91
CA TRP A 36 5.98 5.01 -10.76
C TRP A 36 4.86 5.10 -11.80
N PHE A 37 4.25 6.27 -11.99
CA PHE A 37 3.09 6.41 -12.88
C PHE A 37 3.37 5.90 -14.30
N ARG A 38 4.47 6.35 -14.90
CA ARG A 38 4.83 5.99 -16.29
C ARG A 38 4.96 4.49 -16.49
N ASP A 39 5.52 3.79 -15.51
CA ASP A 39 5.77 2.36 -15.58
C ASP A 39 4.53 1.53 -15.24
N ALA A 40 3.62 2.06 -14.42
CA ALA A 40 2.43 1.37 -13.92
C ALA A 40 1.15 1.68 -14.69
N PHE A 41 1.11 2.80 -15.42
CA PHE A 41 -0.10 3.23 -16.12
C PHE A 41 -0.45 2.30 -17.28
N VAL A 42 -1.67 1.77 -17.25
CA VAL A 42 -2.21 0.87 -18.29
C VAL A 42 -3.28 1.60 -19.10
N LYS A 43 -4.23 2.22 -18.42
CA LYS A 43 -5.35 2.96 -19.02
C LYS A 43 -5.99 3.89 -17.99
N ALA A 44 -6.69 4.90 -18.49
CA ALA A 44 -7.48 5.79 -17.63
C ALA A 44 -8.48 5.00 -16.77
N GLY A 45 -8.65 5.43 -15.52
CA GLY A 45 -9.55 4.80 -14.56
C GLY A 45 -9.02 3.53 -13.90
N LYS A 46 -7.81 3.05 -14.28
CA LYS A 46 -7.14 1.97 -13.55
C LYS A 46 -6.09 2.57 -12.61
N SER A 47 -6.20 2.27 -11.32
CA SER A 47 -5.27 2.79 -10.30
C SER A 47 -3.86 2.27 -10.50
N VAL A 48 -2.87 3.15 -10.32
CA VAL A 48 -1.44 2.83 -10.22
C VAL A 48 -0.97 2.74 -8.75
N CYS A 49 -1.84 3.06 -7.82
CA CYS A 49 -1.57 3.05 -6.38
C CYS A 49 -1.96 1.73 -5.72
N LYS A 50 -3.13 1.20 -6.09
CA LYS A 50 -3.68 -0.01 -5.48
C LYS A 50 -2.75 -1.21 -5.65
N GLY A 51 -2.53 -1.94 -4.56
CA GLY A 51 -1.64 -3.09 -4.51
C GLY A 51 -0.16 -2.75 -4.24
N ARG A 52 0.20 -1.46 -4.12
CA ARG A 52 1.57 -1.06 -3.76
C ARG A 52 1.92 -1.49 -2.35
N TRP A 53 3.18 -1.87 -2.16
CA TRP A 53 3.67 -2.27 -0.86
C TRP A 53 4.23 -1.11 -0.08
N VAL A 54 3.98 -1.14 1.23
CA VAL A 54 4.54 -0.23 2.20
C VAL A 54 5.18 -1.02 3.34
N ALA A 55 6.30 -0.52 3.87
CA ALA A 55 6.87 -0.94 5.13
C ALA A 55 6.40 0.04 6.22
N ILE A 56 6.00 -0.48 7.38
CA ILE A 56 5.49 0.29 8.51
C ILE A 56 6.32 -0.10 9.73
N GLN A 57 6.95 0.88 10.37
CA GLN A 57 7.74 0.68 11.57
C GLN A 57 7.07 1.28 12.79
N HIS A 58 6.94 0.48 13.84
CA HIS A 58 6.51 0.90 15.16
C HIS A 58 7.48 0.33 16.21
N GLY A 59 8.21 1.21 16.88
CA GLY A 59 9.29 0.81 17.76
C GLY A 59 10.35 -0.02 17.02
N ARG A 60 10.58 -1.24 17.50
CA ARG A 60 11.55 -2.18 16.88
C ARG A 60 10.92 -3.14 15.86
N ARG A 61 9.61 -3.08 15.67
CA ARG A 61 8.88 -3.98 14.76
C ARG A 61 8.64 -3.32 13.43
N VAL A 62 8.73 -4.13 12.37
CA VAL A 62 8.39 -3.70 11.01
C VAL A 62 7.37 -4.69 10.45
N ALA A 63 6.30 -4.17 9.87
CA ALA A 63 5.32 -4.92 9.10
C ALA A 63 5.33 -4.44 7.64
N TYR A 64 4.88 -5.31 6.75
CA TYR A 64 4.69 -4.97 5.34
C TYR A 64 3.23 -5.15 4.97
N ALA A 65 2.71 -4.27 4.13
CA ALA A 65 1.31 -4.23 3.78
C ALA A 65 1.09 -3.75 2.34
N GLN A 66 -0.03 -4.14 1.76
CA GLN A 66 -0.47 -3.58 0.49
C GLN A 66 -1.37 -2.36 0.71
N TRP A 67 -1.20 -1.35 -0.10
CA TRP A 67 -2.11 -0.22 -0.16
C TRP A 67 -3.37 -0.62 -0.94
N GLU A 68 -4.46 -0.90 -0.23
CA GLU A 68 -5.69 -1.43 -0.82
C GLU A 68 -6.89 -0.50 -0.69
N ASP A 69 -6.81 0.47 0.23
CA ASP A 69 -7.94 1.35 0.54
C ASP A 69 -7.51 2.81 0.57
N CYS A 70 -8.47 3.71 0.61
CA CYS A 70 -8.28 5.15 0.60
C CYS A 70 -8.85 5.78 1.88
N GLY A 71 -8.05 6.55 2.55
CA GLY A 71 -8.33 7.17 3.85
C GLY A 71 -7.07 7.33 4.70
N PRO A 72 -7.18 7.84 5.93
CA PRO A 72 -8.40 8.31 6.61
C PRO A 72 -8.89 9.67 6.11
N PHE A 73 -10.20 9.85 6.14
CA PHE A 73 -10.95 11.10 5.91
C PHE A 73 -10.80 11.78 4.54
N ARG A 74 -9.68 11.59 3.84
CA ARG A 74 -9.35 12.30 2.61
C ARG A 74 -8.97 11.34 1.49
N THR A 75 -9.17 11.83 0.27
CA THR A 75 -8.84 11.09 -0.96
C THR A 75 -7.98 11.92 -1.92
N ASP A 76 -7.49 13.07 -1.47
CA ASP A 76 -6.85 14.10 -2.29
C ASP A 76 -5.52 14.61 -1.72
N HIS A 77 -4.97 13.95 -0.69
CA HIS A 77 -3.77 14.44 0.00
C HIS A 77 -2.47 13.96 -0.66
N PHE A 78 -2.28 14.37 -1.93
CA PHE A 78 -1.11 13.98 -2.74
C PHE A 78 0.23 14.30 -2.08
N ASN A 79 0.37 15.54 -1.59
CA ASN A 79 1.67 16.01 -1.06
C ASN A 79 2.07 15.35 0.27
N TYR A 80 1.13 14.79 1.02
CA TYR A 80 1.45 13.94 2.17
C TYR A 80 1.92 12.56 1.72
N VAL A 81 1.21 11.96 0.77
CA VAL A 81 1.49 10.58 0.36
C VAL A 81 2.76 10.47 -0.49
N PHE A 82 3.01 11.45 -1.36
CA PHE A 82 4.12 11.43 -2.33
C PHE A 82 5.13 12.57 -2.16
N GLY A 83 4.93 13.43 -1.19
CA GLY A 83 5.79 14.57 -0.90
C GLY A 83 6.27 14.56 0.54
N ASN A 84 6.40 15.75 1.12
CA ASN A 84 6.95 15.97 2.45
C ASN A 84 6.01 16.72 3.41
N GLU A 85 4.73 16.85 3.04
CA GLU A 85 3.73 17.44 3.96
C GLU A 85 3.41 16.47 5.10
N ARG A 86 2.97 17.03 6.22
CA ARG A 86 2.36 16.25 7.31
C ARG A 86 0.88 15.99 7.01
N PRO A 87 0.27 14.95 7.60
CA PRO A 87 -1.17 14.75 7.50
C PRO A 87 -1.93 16.00 7.93
N LYS A 88 -2.96 16.36 7.17
CA LYS A 88 -3.82 17.50 7.54
C LYS A 88 -4.61 17.18 8.81
N PRO A 89 -4.90 18.18 9.64
CA PRO A 89 -5.73 18.01 10.83
C PRO A 89 -7.06 17.32 10.47
N ASN A 90 -7.46 16.39 11.31
CA ASN A 90 -8.73 15.65 11.20
C ASN A 90 -9.21 15.20 12.59
N LEU A 91 -10.40 14.59 12.65
CA LEU A 91 -11.02 14.14 13.90
C LEU A 91 -10.20 13.07 14.65
N ASN A 92 -9.24 12.43 13.98
CA ASN A 92 -8.33 11.44 14.57
C ASN A 92 -6.93 12.03 14.82
N GLN A 93 -6.86 13.29 15.25
CA GLN A 93 -5.59 13.95 15.64
C GLN A 93 -4.55 14.03 14.51
N GLY A 94 -5.01 14.21 13.27
CA GLY A 94 -4.13 14.28 12.12
C GLY A 94 -3.62 12.90 11.66
N ALA A 95 -4.40 11.82 11.88
CA ALA A 95 -4.06 10.51 11.35
C ALA A 95 -3.90 10.55 9.82
N GLY A 96 -2.81 9.99 9.33
CA GLY A 96 -2.46 9.96 7.91
C GLY A 96 -2.30 8.55 7.34
N LEU A 97 -2.46 7.54 8.18
CA LEU A 97 -2.39 6.13 7.79
C LEU A 97 -3.39 5.34 8.62
N ASP A 98 -4.24 4.56 7.95
CA ASP A 98 -5.03 3.54 8.61
C ASP A 98 -4.40 2.17 8.35
N VAL A 99 -4.21 1.40 9.42
CA VAL A 99 -3.66 0.05 9.35
C VAL A 99 -4.73 -0.99 9.67
N SER A 100 -4.69 -2.10 8.97
CA SER A 100 -5.59 -3.22 9.26
C SER A 100 -5.36 -3.79 10.69
N PRO A 101 -6.36 -4.48 11.27
CA PRO A 101 -6.19 -5.15 12.55
C PRO A 101 -5.00 -6.11 12.60
N ALA A 102 -4.71 -6.79 11.48
CA ALA A 102 -3.55 -7.68 11.38
C ALA A 102 -2.22 -6.96 11.59
N ILE A 103 -2.07 -5.76 11.00
CA ILE A 103 -0.87 -4.92 11.16
C ILE A 103 -0.80 -4.37 12.57
N ARG A 104 -1.90 -3.80 13.07
CA ARG A 104 -1.99 -3.27 14.44
C ARG A 104 -1.52 -4.31 15.46
N ASP A 105 -2.07 -5.51 15.39
CA ASP A 105 -1.77 -6.59 16.33
C ASP A 105 -0.31 -7.08 16.18
N TYR A 106 0.19 -7.18 14.94
CA TYR A 106 1.58 -7.59 14.68
C TYR A 106 2.58 -6.56 15.21
N LEU A 107 2.32 -5.29 15.00
CA LEU A 107 3.19 -4.19 15.48
C LEU A 107 3.01 -3.88 16.96
N GLY A 108 1.92 -4.38 17.61
CA GLY A 108 1.60 -4.08 18.99
C GLY A 108 1.15 -2.63 19.19
N MET A 109 0.46 -2.06 18.18
CA MET A 109 -0.04 -0.68 18.23
C MET A 109 -1.32 -0.60 19.07
N ALA A 110 -1.48 0.53 19.74
CA ALA A 110 -2.76 0.95 20.33
C ALA A 110 -3.73 1.48 19.25
N GLY A 111 -4.92 1.94 19.64
CA GLY A 111 -5.92 2.42 18.67
C GLY A 111 -5.47 3.64 17.85
N LYS A 112 -4.74 4.57 18.48
CA LYS A 112 -4.06 5.70 17.84
C LYS A 112 -2.61 5.69 18.30
N ASP A 113 -1.70 5.63 17.36
CA ASP A 113 -0.28 5.49 17.65
C ASP A 113 0.55 6.16 16.56
N VAL A 114 1.83 6.39 16.84
CA VAL A 114 2.77 6.99 15.90
C VAL A 114 3.62 5.90 15.28
N CYS A 115 3.69 5.90 13.96
CA CYS A 115 4.56 5.00 13.21
C CYS A 115 5.22 5.73 12.04
N ASP A 116 6.33 5.18 11.58
CA ASP A 116 6.96 5.57 10.33
C ASP A 116 6.53 4.61 9.22
N TRP A 117 6.40 5.12 8.01
CA TRP A 117 6.10 4.27 6.86
C TRP A 117 6.79 4.76 5.60
N LYS A 118 7.01 3.85 4.66
CA LYS A 118 7.56 4.16 3.34
C LYS A 118 7.06 3.17 2.30
N PHE A 119 7.05 3.59 1.03
CA PHE A 119 6.87 2.65 -0.08
C PHE A 119 8.08 1.72 -0.22
N VAL A 120 7.81 0.49 -0.60
CA VAL A 120 8.83 -0.52 -0.90
C VAL A 120 8.45 -1.29 -2.15
N ASP A 121 9.44 -1.80 -2.88
CA ASP A 121 9.19 -2.71 -3.98
C ASP A 121 8.79 -4.10 -3.45
N ALA A 122 7.94 -4.83 -4.19
CA ALA A 122 7.50 -6.17 -3.78
C ALA A 122 8.69 -7.13 -3.58
N ARG A 123 9.75 -7.00 -4.37
CA ARG A 123 10.97 -7.83 -4.23
C ARG A 123 11.75 -7.59 -2.94
N ASP A 124 11.59 -6.41 -2.33
CA ASP A 124 12.25 -6.03 -1.07
C ASP A 124 11.39 -6.37 0.15
N VAL A 125 10.20 -6.95 -0.07
CA VAL A 125 9.31 -7.42 1.00
C VAL A 125 9.79 -8.82 1.44
N PRO A 126 10.27 -8.97 2.68
CA PRO A 126 10.70 -10.27 3.18
C PRO A 126 9.51 -11.22 3.37
N ASP A 127 9.77 -12.52 3.40
CA ASP A 127 8.72 -13.48 3.75
C ASP A 127 8.18 -13.23 5.16
N GLY A 128 6.87 -13.38 5.30
CA GLY A 128 6.19 -13.08 6.55
C GLY A 128 4.69 -13.37 6.48
N PRO A 129 3.94 -13.03 7.53
CA PRO A 129 2.49 -13.27 7.54
C PRO A 129 1.74 -12.51 6.45
N TRP A 130 2.28 -11.41 5.95
CA TRP A 130 1.74 -10.59 4.87
C TRP A 130 1.84 -11.21 3.47
N THR A 131 2.65 -12.28 3.29
CA THR A 131 2.82 -12.95 1.98
C THR A 131 1.91 -14.18 1.80
N ARG A 132 1.05 -14.51 2.80
CA ARG A 132 0.43 -15.83 2.89
C ARG A 132 -1.00 -15.94 2.36
N TYR A 133 -1.78 -14.86 2.43
CA TYR A 133 -3.22 -14.89 2.14
C TYR A 133 -3.65 -13.78 1.20
N GLY A 134 -4.76 -14.02 0.50
CA GLY A 134 -5.47 -13.05 -0.32
C GLY A 134 -5.31 -13.28 -1.82
N ASP A 135 -6.44 -13.25 -2.53
CA ASP A 135 -6.46 -13.35 -3.99
C ASP A 135 -5.96 -12.07 -4.69
N ASN A 136 -5.77 -10.99 -3.93
CA ASN A 136 -5.13 -9.74 -4.35
C ASN A 136 -3.64 -9.65 -3.94
N ASN A 137 -3.10 -10.68 -3.29
CA ASN A 137 -1.75 -10.67 -2.77
C ASN A 137 -0.74 -11.03 -3.84
N THR A 138 0.20 -10.13 -4.11
CA THR A 138 1.30 -10.29 -5.08
C THR A 138 1.96 -11.67 -4.98
N PHE A 139 2.31 -12.11 -3.77
CA PHE A 139 3.05 -13.36 -3.54
C PHE A 139 2.17 -14.60 -3.72
N VAL A 140 0.89 -14.52 -3.37
CA VAL A 140 -0.07 -15.60 -3.60
C VAL A 140 -0.32 -15.79 -5.09
N LEU A 141 -0.50 -14.70 -5.84
CA LEU A 141 -0.66 -14.72 -7.30
C LEU A 141 0.59 -15.29 -7.99
N GLN A 142 1.79 -14.88 -7.55
CA GLN A 142 3.05 -15.43 -8.06
C GLN A 142 3.15 -16.95 -7.86
N LYS A 143 2.82 -17.44 -6.66
CA LYS A 143 2.85 -18.88 -6.34
C LYS A 143 1.86 -19.68 -7.17
N ARG A 144 0.73 -19.08 -7.57
CA ARG A 144 -0.27 -19.71 -8.43
C ARG A 144 0.09 -19.65 -9.91
N GLY A 145 1.19 -19.00 -10.31
CA GLY A 145 1.53 -18.76 -11.70
C GLY A 145 0.59 -17.79 -12.42
N GLU A 146 -0.25 -17.07 -11.67
CA GLU A 146 -1.16 -16.07 -12.21
C GLU A 146 -0.39 -14.85 -12.66
N ASN A 147 -0.78 -14.29 -13.82
CA ASN A 147 -0.17 -13.06 -14.32
C ASN A 147 -0.37 -11.94 -13.31
N LEU A 148 0.74 -11.48 -12.73
CA LEU A 148 0.76 -10.30 -11.90
C LEU A 148 0.13 -9.14 -12.67
N ASN A 149 -0.72 -8.35 -12.00
CA ASN A 149 -1.19 -7.10 -12.56
C ASN A 149 0.02 -6.30 -13.06
N VAL A 150 -0.16 -5.53 -14.13
CA VAL A 150 0.89 -4.72 -14.77
C VAL A 150 1.66 -3.83 -13.76
N VAL A 151 1.00 -3.45 -12.66
CA VAL A 151 1.60 -2.73 -11.53
C VAL A 151 2.80 -3.47 -10.93
N ASP A 152 2.73 -4.79 -10.77
CA ASP A 152 3.79 -5.58 -10.14
C ASP A 152 4.96 -5.85 -11.09
N ARG A 153 4.69 -6.02 -12.39
CA ARG A 153 5.75 -6.14 -13.41
C ARG A 153 6.59 -4.88 -13.52
N ASN A 154 5.98 -3.72 -13.28
CA ASN A 154 6.65 -2.44 -13.38
C ASN A 154 7.46 -2.11 -12.11
N ASN A 155 7.07 -2.65 -10.92
CA ASN A 155 7.89 -2.56 -9.72
C ASN A 155 9.27 -3.20 -9.92
N ALA A 156 9.34 -4.31 -10.67
CA ALA A 156 10.61 -4.98 -10.98
C ALA A 156 11.50 -4.19 -11.95
N ARG A 157 10.93 -3.32 -12.80
CA ARG A 157 11.67 -2.54 -13.80
C ARG A 157 12.14 -1.16 -13.30
N SER A 158 11.36 -0.48 -12.43
CA SER A 158 11.71 0.87 -11.96
C SER A 158 12.92 0.85 -11.03
N ALA A 159 13.09 -0.20 -10.25
CA ALA A 159 14.22 -0.33 -9.33
C ALA A 159 15.55 -0.69 -10.02
N SER A 160 15.53 -1.21 -11.26
CA SER A 160 16.77 -1.44 -12.05
C SER A 160 17.37 -0.16 -12.64
N ARG A 161 16.63 0.96 -12.60
CA ARG A 161 17.06 2.26 -13.15
C ARG A 161 17.60 3.26 -12.14
N SER A 162 17.42 3.04 -10.82
CA SER A 162 17.91 3.98 -9.81
C SER A 162 19.37 3.73 -9.35
N TYR A 163 20.07 2.77 -9.96
CA TYR A 163 21.49 2.51 -9.74
C TYR A 163 22.27 2.66 -11.05
N ARG A 164 22.30 3.88 -11.59
CA ARG A 164 23.34 4.33 -12.53
C ARG A 164 23.65 5.80 -12.29
#